data_9aeaf5461e9cca5c1b9eff590b77d022
#
_entry.id   9aeaf5461e9cca5c1b9eff590b77d022
#
_cell.length_a   1.000
_cell.length_b   1.000
_cell.length_c   1.000
_cell.angle_alpha   90.00
_cell.angle_beta   90.00
_cell.angle_gamma   90.00
#
_symmetry.space_group_name_H-M   'P 1'
#
loop_
_entity.id
_entity.type
_entity.pdbx_description
1 polymer ?
#
loop_
_entity_poly.entity_id
_entity_poly.type
_entity_poly.pdbx_seq_one_letter_code
_entity_poly.pdbx_strand_id
1 'polypeptide(L)'
;MKLSHTLPATSAVFDDPNLVSAAGLVPVLALADRAGLRRLADEHLSVPGDKGANAGLKVASLVAGMVAGADSIDDMALLRHGGMGRVFARAYAPSTLGSFLRSFTFGHVRQLDALASRFLTRLAAQGERAAQVVGDGTGGRVLVDIDDTIIQVHGHAKQGAGFGYSGVRGLNALLATVTTTGSAPVVVAQRLRKGSCGSPRGAKRLVADALKT
;
A
#
# COMPACT_ATOMS: atom_id res chain seq x y z
N MET A 1 -7.86 23.15 3.33
CA MET A 1 -6.84 24.22 3.34
C MET A 1 -7.54 25.56 3.24
N LYS A 2 -7.38 26.45 4.21
CA LYS A 2 -7.92 27.81 4.13
C LYS A 2 -6.87 28.70 3.48
N LEU A 3 -7.20 29.38 2.39
CA LEU A 3 -6.31 30.35 1.74
C LEU A 3 -6.39 31.66 2.53
N SER A 4 -5.26 32.07 3.15
CA SER A 4 -5.19 33.26 4.00
C SER A 4 -5.37 34.59 3.25
N HIS A 5 -5.36 34.58 1.92
CA HIS A 5 -5.49 35.74 1.04
C HIS A 5 -6.81 35.79 0.26
N THR A 6 -7.74 34.87 0.56
CA THR A 6 -9.02 34.84 -0.14
C THR A 6 -9.92 35.94 0.39
N LEU A 7 -10.49 36.76 -0.52
CA LEU A 7 -11.50 37.73 -0.16
C LEU A 7 -12.69 37.03 0.50
N PRO A 8 -13.32 37.62 1.54
CA PRO A 8 -14.39 36.98 2.29
C PRO A 8 -15.59 36.48 1.47
N ALA A 9 -15.79 37.09 0.30
CA ALA A 9 -16.89 36.73 -0.61
C ALA A 9 -16.51 35.65 -1.65
N THR A 10 -15.26 35.16 -1.66
CA THR A 10 -14.82 34.16 -2.66
C THR A 10 -14.96 32.77 -2.08
N SER A 11 -15.78 31.91 -2.72
CA SER A 11 -15.87 30.48 -2.43
C SER A 11 -15.42 29.68 -3.66
N ALA A 12 -14.73 28.58 -3.42
CA ALA A 12 -14.42 27.61 -4.47
C ALA A 12 -15.40 26.44 -4.38
N VAL A 13 -16.05 26.12 -5.49
CA VAL A 13 -16.95 24.98 -5.63
C VAL A 13 -16.28 23.99 -6.60
N PHE A 14 -16.22 22.71 -6.21
CA PHE A 14 -15.59 21.63 -7.00
C PHE A 14 -16.68 20.65 -7.44
N ASP A 15 -17.65 21.13 -8.19
CA ASP A 15 -18.84 20.40 -8.63
C ASP A 15 -18.86 20.05 -10.13
N ASP A 16 -17.79 20.34 -10.87
CA ASP A 16 -17.69 19.97 -12.28
C ASP A 16 -17.60 18.45 -12.44
N PRO A 17 -18.60 17.78 -13.05
CA PRO A 17 -18.62 16.33 -13.25
C PRO A 17 -17.53 15.86 -14.22
N ASN A 18 -16.87 16.76 -14.96
CA ASN A 18 -15.78 16.46 -15.86
C ASN A 18 -14.39 16.61 -15.21
N LEU A 19 -14.31 17.12 -14.00
CA LEU A 19 -13.05 17.31 -13.30
C LEU A 19 -12.42 15.95 -12.94
N VAL A 20 -11.25 15.69 -13.50
CA VAL A 20 -10.41 14.52 -13.18
C VAL A 20 -9.40 14.93 -12.11
N SER A 21 -9.73 14.70 -10.85
CA SER A 21 -8.95 15.17 -9.70
C SER A 21 -7.60 14.46 -9.53
N ALA A 22 -7.49 13.21 -9.98
CA ALA A 22 -6.30 12.38 -9.82
C ALA A 22 -5.79 11.81 -11.18
N ALA A 23 -5.67 12.65 -12.21
CA ALA A 23 -5.20 12.25 -13.54
C ALA A 23 -3.80 11.62 -13.53
N GLY A 24 -2.93 12.02 -12.59
CA GLY A 24 -1.60 11.43 -12.38
C GLY A 24 -1.61 9.92 -12.06
N LEU A 25 -2.74 9.34 -11.70
CA LEU A 25 -2.88 7.90 -11.53
C LEU A 25 -2.71 7.12 -12.84
N VAL A 26 -2.98 7.72 -13.99
CA VAL A 26 -2.89 7.03 -15.31
C VAL A 26 -1.50 6.43 -15.55
N PRO A 27 -0.40 7.18 -15.52
CA PRO A 27 0.94 6.63 -15.71
C PRO A 27 1.36 5.69 -14.57
N VAL A 28 0.97 5.98 -13.33
CA VAL A 28 1.32 5.14 -12.17
C VAL A 28 0.66 3.78 -12.26
N LEU A 29 -0.63 3.72 -12.60
CA LEU A 29 -1.33 2.45 -12.75
C LEU A 29 -0.91 1.67 -14.00
N ALA A 30 -0.55 2.36 -15.08
CA ALA A 30 0.04 1.71 -16.26
C ALA A 30 1.37 1.04 -15.90
N LEU A 31 2.21 1.67 -15.07
CA LEU A 31 3.44 1.09 -14.57
C LEU A 31 3.15 -0.12 -13.65
N ALA A 32 2.21 0.01 -12.72
CA ALA A 32 1.81 -1.06 -11.81
C ALA A 32 1.26 -2.28 -12.57
N ASP A 33 0.50 -2.05 -13.64
CA ASP A 33 -0.06 -3.12 -14.48
C ASP A 33 1.02 -3.83 -15.29
N ARG A 34 1.99 -3.09 -15.87
CA ARG A 34 3.17 -3.68 -16.52
C ARG A 34 4.01 -4.50 -15.55
N ALA A 35 4.20 -4.04 -14.32
CA ALA A 35 4.86 -4.80 -13.27
C ALA A 35 4.01 -5.99 -12.76
N GLY A 36 2.77 -6.12 -13.23
CA GLY A 36 1.89 -7.25 -13.00
C GLY A 36 1.13 -7.23 -11.68
N LEU A 37 0.85 -6.06 -11.09
CA LEU A 37 0.16 -5.95 -9.80
C LEU A 37 -1.14 -6.76 -9.76
N ARG A 38 -2.03 -6.56 -10.75
CA ARG A 38 -3.32 -7.26 -10.81
C ARG A 38 -3.15 -8.76 -10.95
N ARG A 39 -2.30 -9.19 -11.90
CA ARG A 39 -2.03 -10.60 -12.14
C ARG A 39 -1.45 -11.30 -10.92
N LEU A 40 -0.47 -10.68 -10.26
CA LEU A 40 0.11 -11.23 -9.02
C LEU A 40 -0.93 -11.37 -7.90
N ALA A 41 -1.86 -10.42 -7.79
CA ALA A 41 -2.92 -10.49 -6.79
C ALA A 41 -3.92 -11.62 -7.11
N ASP A 42 -4.31 -11.78 -8.38
CA ASP A 42 -5.22 -12.86 -8.79
C ASP A 42 -4.56 -14.26 -8.64
N GLU A 43 -3.25 -14.37 -8.90
CA GLU A 43 -2.50 -15.63 -8.80
C GLU A 43 -2.18 -16.04 -7.35
N HIS A 44 -1.93 -15.07 -6.47
CA HIS A 44 -1.33 -15.36 -5.15
C HIS A 44 -2.23 -15.02 -3.95
N LEU A 45 -3.38 -14.38 -4.17
CA LEU A 45 -4.29 -14.00 -3.09
C LEU A 45 -5.58 -14.81 -3.16
N SER A 46 -5.75 -15.71 -2.20
CA SER A 46 -6.87 -16.68 -2.17
C SER A 46 -7.90 -16.34 -1.10
N VAL A 47 -8.48 -15.13 -1.13
CA VAL A 47 -9.59 -14.77 -0.22
C VAL A 47 -10.84 -15.54 -0.64
N PRO A 48 -11.48 -16.32 0.26
CA PRO A 48 -12.58 -17.20 -0.11
C PRO A 48 -13.90 -16.46 -0.37
N GLY A 49 -14.77 -17.08 -1.17
CA GLY A 49 -16.12 -16.62 -1.46
C GLY A 49 -16.17 -15.38 -2.36
N ASP A 50 -17.36 -14.83 -2.51
CA ASP A 50 -17.63 -13.66 -3.39
C ASP A 50 -16.81 -12.42 -3.03
N LYS A 51 -16.43 -12.29 -1.75
CA LYS A 51 -15.58 -11.19 -1.30
C LYS A 51 -14.18 -11.25 -1.88
N GLY A 52 -13.68 -12.46 -2.19
CA GLY A 52 -12.40 -12.69 -2.85
C GLY A 52 -12.42 -12.51 -4.37
N ALA A 53 -13.57 -12.52 -4.99
CA ALA A 53 -13.69 -12.39 -6.44
C ALA A 53 -13.01 -11.10 -6.96
N ASN A 54 -12.30 -11.20 -8.10
CA ASN A 54 -11.56 -10.11 -8.73
C ASN A 54 -10.54 -9.46 -7.77
N ALA A 55 -9.77 -10.26 -7.05
CA ALA A 55 -8.78 -9.79 -6.07
C ALA A 55 -7.81 -8.79 -6.68
N GLY A 56 -7.32 -9.04 -7.89
CA GLY A 56 -6.39 -8.15 -8.61
C GLY A 56 -6.97 -6.76 -8.84
N LEU A 57 -8.23 -6.65 -9.25
CA LEU A 57 -8.87 -5.34 -9.44
C LEU A 57 -9.10 -4.61 -8.12
N LYS A 58 -9.44 -5.32 -7.05
CA LYS A 58 -9.63 -4.73 -5.71
C LYS A 58 -8.30 -4.25 -5.14
N VAL A 59 -7.24 -5.03 -5.26
CA VAL A 59 -5.89 -4.64 -4.85
C VAL A 59 -5.42 -3.41 -5.64
N ALA A 60 -5.60 -3.41 -6.97
CA ALA A 60 -5.25 -2.25 -7.79
C ALA A 60 -6.05 -1.00 -7.41
N SER A 61 -7.35 -1.14 -7.08
CA SER A 61 -8.17 -0.02 -6.59
C SER A 61 -7.66 0.51 -5.24
N LEU A 62 -7.29 -0.37 -4.30
CA LEU A 62 -6.72 0.04 -3.01
C LEU A 62 -5.40 0.79 -3.21
N VAL A 63 -4.51 0.27 -4.04
CA VAL A 63 -3.23 0.93 -4.36
C VAL A 63 -3.48 2.28 -5.03
N ALA A 64 -4.41 2.36 -5.99
CA ALA A 64 -4.76 3.63 -6.64
C ALA A 64 -5.27 4.67 -5.64
N GLY A 65 -6.14 4.29 -4.71
CA GLY A 65 -6.63 5.18 -3.67
C GLY A 65 -5.50 5.68 -2.76
N MET A 66 -4.65 4.78 -2.28
CA MET A 66 -3.50 5.16 -1.44
C MET A 66 -2.53 6.11 -2.17
N VAL A 67 -2.24 5.87 -3.44
CA VAL A 67 -1.42 6.78 -4.26
C VAL A 67 -2.09 8.14 -4.46
N ALA A 68 -3.42 8.17 -4.52
CA ALA A 68 -4.18 9.41 -4.62
C ALA A 68 -4.40 10.13 -3.27
N GLY A 69 -3.89 9.57 -2.17
CA GLY A 69 -3.94 10.17 -0.83
C GLY A 69 -5.06 9.65 0.07
N ALA A 70 -5.73 8.54 -0.28
CA ALA A 70 -6.67 7.89 0.62
C ALA A 70 -5.93 7.24 1.80
N ASP A 71 -6.29 7.61 3.03
CA ASP A 71 -5.75 7.03 4.26
C ASP A 71 -6.79 6.22 5.05
N SER A 72 -8.04 6.24 4.60
CA SER A 72 -9.13 5.42 5.11
C SER A 72 -9.90 4.71 3.98
N ILE A 73 -10.75 3.74 4.37
CA ILE A 73 -11.57 3.04 3.38
C ILE A 73 -12.65 3.95 2.77
N ASP A 74 -13.11 4.93 3.51
CA ASP A 74 -14.13 5.88 3.04
C ASP A 74 -13.56 6.84 2.01
N ASP A 75 -12.28 7.21 2.11
CA ASP A 75 -11.57 8.06 1.14
C ASP A 75 -11.39 7.38 -0.22
N MET A 76 -11.56 6.06 -0.30
CA MET A 76 -11.56 5.35 -1.57
C MET A 76 -12.67 5.85 -2.52
N ALA A 77 -13.66 6.60 -2.00
CA ALA A 77 -14.67 7.28 -2.79
C ALA A 77 -14.06 8.29 -3.79
N LEU A 78 -12.87 8.85 -3.50
CA LEU A 78 -12.18 9.79 -4.40
C LEU A 78 -11.96 9.24 -5.83
N LEU A 79 -11.84 7.91 -5.98
CA LEU A 79 -11.69 7.26 -7.29
C LEU A 79 -12.98 7.25 -8.12
N ARG A 80 -14.11 7.73 -7.57
CA ARG A 80 -15.44 7.66 -8.18
C ARG A 80 -16.07 9.03 -8.42
N HIS A 81 -15.47 10.09 -7.90
CA HIS A 81 -16.01 11.45 -8.01
C HIS A 81 -15.64 12.15 -9.31
N GLY A 82 -16.49 13.09 -9.74
CA GLY A 82 -16.26 13.91 -10.93
C GLY A 82 -15.97 13.07 -12.17
N GLY A 83 -14.99 13.49 -12.96
CA GLY A 83 -14.55 12.81 -14.17
C GLY A 83 -13.69 11.56 -13.97
N MET A 84 -13.50 11.06 -12.72
CA MET A 84 -12.66 9.89 -12.46
C MET A 84 -13.12 8.62 -13.17
N GLY A 85 -14.42 8.51 -13.52
CA GLY A 85 -14.93 7.42 -14.35
C GLY A 85 -14.33 7.35 -15.77
N ARG A 86 -13.65 8.42 -16.23
CA ARG A 86 -12.89 8.43 -17.47
C ARG A 86 -11.52 7.76 -17.33
N VAL A 87 -10.98 7.72 -16.10
CA VAL A 87 -9.70 7.09 -15.77
C VAL A 87 -9.91 5.61 -15.45
N PHE A 88 -11.00 5.28 -14.78
CA PHE A 88 -11.31 3.92 -14.33
C PHE A 88 -12.57 3.40 -15.00
N ALA A 89 -12.47 2.30 -15.75
CA ALA A 89 -13.64 1.62 -16.29
C ALA A 89 -14.58 1.11 -15.18
N ARG A 90 -14.02 0.77 -14.01
CA ARG A 90 -14.76 0.35 -12.83
C ARG A 90 -13.93 0.66 -11.57
N ALA A 91 -14.42 1.59 -10.76
CA ALA A 91 -13.89 1.81 -9.40
C ALA A 91 -14.82 1.16 -8.38
N TYR A 92 -14.28 0.33 -7.50
CA TYR A 92 -15.04 -0.33 -6.44
C TYR A 92 -15.52 0.66 -5.39
N ALA A 93 -16.73 0.45 -4.88
CA ALA A 93 -17.25 1.23 -3.75
C ALA A 93 -16.43 0.97 -2.48
N PRO A 94 -16.27 1.97 -1.59
CA PRO A 94 -15.60 1.79 -0.30
C PRO A 94 -16.13 0.60 0.49
N SER A 95 -17.45 0.39 0.51
CA SER A 95 -18.07 -0.75 1.18
C SER A 95 -17.63 -2.11 0.65
N THR A 96 -17.43 -2.23 -0.68
CA THR A 96 -16.92 -3.45 -1.33
C THR A 96 -15.48 -3.71 -0.95
N LEU A 97 -14.63 -2.68 -1.01
CA LEU A 97 -13.22 -2.78 -0.62
C LEU A 97 -13.07 -3.07 0.88
N GLY A 98 -13.87 -2.43 1.72
CA GLY A 98 -13.92 -2.69 3.15
C GLY A 98 -14.36 -4.12 3.47
N SER A 99 -15.34 -4.67 2.76
CA SER A 99 -15.77 -6.06 2.92
C SER A 99 -14.69 -7.05 2.49
N PHE A 100 -13.96 -6.75 1.41
CA PHE A 100 -12.81 -7.51 0.97
C PHE A 100 -11.71 -7.54 2.04
N LEU A 101 -11.29 -6.39 2.55
CA LEU A 101 -10.25 -6.31 3.60
C LEU A 101 -10.67 -6.98 4.92
N ARG A 102 -11.95 -6.88 5.31
CA ARG A 102 -12.44 -7.57 6.51
C ARG A 102 -12.45 -9.09 6.39
N SER A 103 -12.34 -9.63 5.19
CA SER A 103 -12.24 -11.08 4.95
C SER A 103 -10.83 -11.62 5.10
N PHE A 104 -9.84 -10.74 5.29
CA PHE A 104 -8.45 -11.14 5.44
C PHE A 104 -8.20 -11.78 6.81
N THR A 105 -7.49 -12.90 6.77
CA THR A 105 -6.90 -13.55 7.94
C THR A 105 -5.39 -13.41 7.89
N PHE A 106 -4.70 -13.87 8.92
CA PHE A 106 -3.23 -13.87 8.96
C PHE A 106 -2.60 -14.54 7.72
N GLY A 107 -3.19 -15.62 7.21
CA GLY A 107 -2.71 -16.30 5.99
C GLY A 107 -2.74 -15.38 4.76
N HIS A 108 -3.82 -14.61 4.58
CA HIS A 108 -3.95 -13.67 3.47
C HIS A 108 -2.98 -12.50 3.57
N VAL A 109 -2.69 -12.01 4.79
CA VAL A 109 -1.64 -11.00 5.01
C VAL A 109 -0.28 -11.54 4.58
N ARG A 110 0.03 -12.81 4.86
CA ARG A 110 1.27 -13.46 4.39
C ARG A 110 1.33 -13.60 2.87
N GLN A 111 0.19 -13.81 2.22
CA GLN A 111 0.11 -13.82 0.76
C GLN A 111 0.39 -12.42 0.18
N LEU A 112 -0.11 -11.34 0.83
CA LEU A 112 0.22 -9.97 0.44
C LEU A 112 1.70 -9.66 0.58
N ASP A 113 2.37 -10.11 1.64
CA ASP A 113 3.82 -9.92 1.79
C ASP A 113 4.59 -10.57 0.61
N ALA A 114 4.21 -11.79 0.24
CA ALA A 114 4.83 -12.49 -0.90
C ALA A 114 4.48 -11.85 -2.24
N LEU A 115 3.30 -11.27 -2.39
CA LEU A 115 2.89 -10.50 -3.56
C LEU A 115 3.73 -9.22 -3.67
N ALA A 116 3.86 -8.47 -2.58
CA ALA A 116 4.61 -7.23 -2.54
C ALA A 116 6.08 -7.42 -2.95
N SER A 117 6.74 -8.47 -2.44
CA SER A 117 8.12 -8.82 -2.84
C SER A 117 8.23 -9.08 -4.35
N ARG A 118 7.35 -9.92 -4.91
CA ARG A 118 7.33 -10.20 -6.37
C ARG A 118 7.03 -8.97 -7.20
N PHE A 119 6.10 -8.15 -6.73
CA PHE A 119 5.74 -6.90 -7.41
C PHE A 119 6.92 -5.94 -7.42
N LEU A 120 7.60 -5.75 -6.29
CA LEU A 120 8.77 -4.87 -6.18
C LEU A 120 9.88 -5.32 -7.12
N THR A 121 10.21 -6.62 -7.15
CA THR A 121 11.21 -7.18 -8.07
C THR A 121 10.86 -6.89 -9.53
N ARG A 122 9.59 -7.07 -9.93
CA ARG A 122 9.14 -6.78 -11.29
C ARG A 122 9.12 -5.28 -11.60
N LEU A 123 8.76 -4.46 -10.61
CA LEU A 123 8.77 -3.01 -10.74
C LEU A 123 10.20 -2.50 -10.94
N ALA A 124 11.15 -3.03 -10.17
CA ALA A 124 12.58 -2.73 -10.32
C ALA A 124 13.13 -3.11 -11.69
N ALA A 125 12.61 -4.15 -12.32
CA ALA A 125 13.01 -4.57 -13.67
C ALA A 125 12.41 -3.70 -14.80
N GLN A 126 11.51 -2.73 -14.53
CA GLN A 126 10.85 -1.91 -15.57
C GLN A 126 11.67 -0.71 -16.04
N GLY A 127 12.80 -0.40 -15.44
CA GLY A 127 13.58 0.77 -15.84
C GLY A 127 15.04 0.71 -15.41
N GLU A 128 15.91 1.34 -16.20
CA GLU A 128 17.33 1.47 -15.89
C GLU A 128 17.59 2.19 -14.56
N ARG A 129 16.73 3.14 -14.18
CA ARG A 129 16.78 3.84 -12.89
C ARG A 129 16.30 2.99 -11.71
N ALA A 130 15.49 1.98 -11.96
CA ALA A 130 15.03 1.09 -10.90
C ALA A 130 16.14 0.14 -10.43
N ALA A 131 17.11 -0.19 -11.29
CA ALA A 131 18.34 -0.86 -10.89
C ALA A 131 19.17 0.00 -9.92
N GLN A 132 19.09 1.33 -10.00
CA GLN A 132 19.74 2.27 -9.07
C GLN A 132 19.12 2.27 -7.67
N VAL A 133 17.87 1.80 -7.52
CA VAL A 133 17.21 1.64 -6.21
C VAL A 133 17.93 0.56 -5.37
N VAL A 134 18.55 -0.41 -6.04
CA VAL A 134 19.27 -1.52 -5.38
C VAL A 134 20.80 -1.33 -5.42
N GLY A 135 21.27 -0.22 -6.00
CA GLY A 135 22.69 0.07 -6.20
C GLY A 135 23.13 -0.30 -7.60
N ASP A 136 23.70 0.66 -8.30
CA ASP A 136 24.18 0.55 -9.70
C ASP A 136 25.52 -0.23 -9.84
N GLY A 137 25.93 -0.93 -8.79
CA GLY A 137 27.22 -1.64 -8.80
C GLY A 137 28.46 -0.73 -8.71
N THR A 138 28.30 0.59 -8.58
CA THR A 138 29.40 1.57 -8.53
C THR A 138 30.04 1.70 -7.14
N GLY A 139 29.84 0.73 -6.25
CA GLY A 139 30.55 0.64 -4.96
C GLY A 139 29.91 1.44 -3.82
N GLY A 140 28.69 1.96 -3.99
CA GLY A 140 27.91 2.59 -2.94
C GLY A 140 27.46 1.59 -1.87
N ARG A 141 27.38 2.03 -0.59
CA ARG A 141 26.81 1.21 0.48
C ARG A 141 25.30 1.13 0.33
N VAL A 142 24.77 -0.08 0.38
CA VAL A 142 23.33 -0.35 0.55
C VAL A 142 23.09 -0.62 2.03
N LEU A 143 22.25 0.20 2.66
CA LEU A 143 21.86 0.03 4.05
C LEU A 143 20.51 -0.69 4.10
N VAL A 144 20.40 -1.67 4.98
CA VAL A 144 19.15 -2.35 5.28
C VAL A 144 18.78 -2.04 6.73
N ASP A 145 17.82 -1.16 6.91
CA ASP A 145 17.29 -0.80 8.23
C ASP A 145 16.13 -1.71 8.59
N ILE A 146 16.13 -2.17 9.85
CA ILE A 146 15.04 -2.98 10.39
C ILE A 146 14.46 -2.27 11.58
N ASP A 147 13.21 -1.88 11.46
CA ASP A 147 12.50 -1.17 12.51
C ASP A 147 11.08 -1.68 12.65
N ASP A 148 10.47 -1.44 13.82
CA ASP A 148 9.08 -1.76 14.04
C ASP A 148 8.26 -0.55 14.50
N THR A 149 7.03 -0.50 14.01
CA THR A 149 6.10 0.57 14.36
C THR A 149 4.75 -0.01 14.78
N ILE A 150 4.04 0.74 15.62
CA ILE A 150 2.68 0.39 16.03
C ILE A 150 1.66 1.08 15.13
N ILE A 151 0.85 0.27 14.46
CA ILE A 151 -0.30 0.75 13.70
C ILE A 151 -1.51 0.69 14.64
N GLN A 152 -1.92 1.86 15.13
CA GLN A 152 -3.07 1.97 16.02
C GLN A 152 -4.35 1.47 15.35
N VAL A 153 -5.16 0.71 16.08
CA VAL A 153 -6.45 0.22 15.61
C VAL A 153 -7.53 0.43 16.65
N HIS A 154 -8.69 0.91 16.20
CA HIS A 154 -9.82 1.22 17.07
C HIS A 154 -10.86 0.10 17.11
N GLY A 155 -10.93 -0.75 16.08
CA GLY A 155 -11.92 -1.84 16.01
C GLY A 155 -11.65 -2.96 17.02
N HIS A 156 -12.66 -3.34 17.82
CA HIS A 156 -12.53 -4.38 18.84
C HIS A 156 -12.24 -5.77 18.27
N ALA A 157 -12.78 -6.09 17.09
CA ALA A 157 -12.65 -7.38 16.42
C ALA A 157 -11.39 -7.54 15.55
N LYS A 158 -10.41 -6.64 15.64
CA LYS A 158 -9.17 -6.74 14.86
C LYS A 158 -8.30 -7.89 15.37
N GLN A 159 -8.09 -8.90 14.55
CA GLN A 159 -7.26 -10.07 14.87
C GLN A 159 -5.81 -9.62 15.16
N GLY A 160 -5.29 -10.03 16.29
CA GLY A 160 -3.92 -9.73 16.70
C GLY A 160 -3.71 -8.35 17.32
N ALA A 161 -4.73 -7.48 17.34
CA ALA A 161 -4.62 -6.21 18.02
C ALA A 161 -4.43 -6.41 19.54
N GLY A 162 -3.53 -5.63 20.12
CA GLY A 162 -3.21 -5.69 21.55
C GLY A 162 -2.38 -4.49 21.98
N PHE A 163 -2.18 -4.38 23.28
CA PHE A 163 -1.32 -3.37 23.88
C PHE A 163 0.12 -3.91 23.93
N GLY A 164 1.06 -3.18 23.39
CA GLY A 164 2.49 -3.43 23.50
C GLY A 164 3.16 -2.45 24.45
N TYR A 165 4.49 -2.33 24.34
CA TYR A 165 5.29 -1.42 25.16
C TYR A 165 4.84 0.05 25.06
N SER A 166 4.35 0.48 23.91
CA SER A 166 3.87 1.84 23.68
C SER A 166 2.60 2.20 24.47
N GLY A 167 1.91 1.23 25.09
CA GLY A 167 0.60 1.45 25.70
C GLY A 167 -0.54 1.74 24.70
N VAL A 168 -0.26 1.72 23.40
CA VAL A 168 -1.26 1.94 22.34
C VAL A 168 -1.79 0.59 21.87
N ARG A 169 -3.13 0.47 21.75
CA ARG A 169 -3.75 -0.71 21.16
C ARG A 169 -3.57 -0.70 19.65
N GLY A 170 -2.85 -1.67 19.13
CA GLY A 170 -2.53 -1.70 17.71
C GLY A 170 -2.06 -3.05 17.21
N LEU A 171 -1.57 -3.06 15.99
CA LEU A 171 -0.78 -4.12 15.39
C LEU A 171 0.67 -3.61 15.27
N ASN A 172 1.63 -4.51 15.42
CA ASN A 172 3.02 -4.19 15.24
C ASN A 172 3.47 -4.55 13.82
N ALA A 173 3.96 -3.57 13.05
CA ALA A 173 4.54 -3.76 11.74
C ALA A 173 6.07 -3.72 11.84
N LEU A 174 6.72 -4.85 11.56
CA LEU A 174 8.17 -4.92 11.42
C LEU A 174 8.51 -4.74 9.94
N LEU A 175 9.38 -3.78 9.64
CA LEU A 175 9.74 -3.37 8.29
C LEU A 175 11.23 -3.59 8.07
N ALA A 176 11.60 -3.98 6.85
CA ALA A 176 12.96 -3.89 6.35
C ALA A 176 12.99 -2.89 5.19
N THR A 177 13.81 -1.86 5.33
CA THR A 177 13.90 -0.76 4.38
C THR A 177 15.29 -0.68 3.80
N VAL A 178 15.41 -0.66 2.48
CA VAL A 178 16.69 -0.43 1.77
C VAL A 178 16.85 1.06 1.52
N THR A 179 18.01 1.58 1.86
CA THR A 179 18.40 2.96 1.60
C THR A 179 19.70 2.98 0.81
N THR A 180 19.73 3.77 -0.25
CA THR A 180 20.92 4.02 -1.07
C THR A 180 21.20 5.52 -1.14
N THR A 181 22.37 5.91 -1.60
CA THR A 181 22.77 7.32 -1.71
C THR A 181 21.97 8.09 -2.76
N GLY A 182 21.35 7.40 -3.72
CA GLY A 182 20.70 8.01 -4.89
C GLY A 182 19.19 7.84 -4.94
N SER A 183 18.55 7.17 -3.97
CA SER A 183 17.12 6.92 -3.99
C SER A 183 16.45 7.13 -2.65
N ALA A 184 15.13 7.37 -2.69
CA ALA A 184 14.30 7.33 -1.49
C ALA A 184 14.30 5.93 -0.87
N PRO A 185 14.14 5.79 0.46
CA PRO A 185 14.04 4.50 1.12
C PRO A 185 12.90 3.64 0.55
N VAL A 186 13.17 2.35 0.36
CA VAL A 186 12.20 1.39 -0.19
C VAL A 186 11.97 0.25 0.79
N VAL A 187 10.72 -0.02 1.14
CA VAL A 187 10.34 -1.18 1.96
C VAL A 187 10.45 -2.44 1.10
N VAL A 188 11.41 -3.31 1.44
CA VAL A 188 11.68 -4.56 0.70
C VAL A 188 11.07 -5.79 1.35
N ALA A 189 10.81 -5.74 2.65
CA ALA A 189 10.07 -6.79 3.35
C ALA A 189 9.29 -6.20 4.53
N GLN A 190 8.17 -6.86 4.87
CA GLN A 190 7.33 -6.45 5.99
C GLN A 190 6.73 -7.66 6.71
N ARG A 191 6.40 -7.47 7.99
CA ARG A 191 5.68 -8.45 8.80
C ARG A 191 4.70 -7.76 9.72
N LEU A 192 3.41 -7.99 9.49
CA LEU A 192 2.39 -7.59 10.44
C LEU A 192 2.34 -8.64 11.58
N ARG A 193 2.45 -8.17 12.83
CA ARG A 193 2.55 -8.99 14.04
C ARG A 193 1.49 -8.57 15.06
N LYS A 194 1.31 -9.37 16.12
CA LYS A 194 0.47 -8.96 17.25
C LYS A 194 0.99 -7.66 17.86
N GLY A 195 0.09 -6.80 18.32
CA GLY A 195 0.43 -5.53 18.95
C GLY A 195 1.34 -5.63 20.17
N SER A 196 1.28 -6.74 20.91
CA SER A 196 2.14 -7.03 22.06
C SER A 196 3.47 -7.72 21.68
N CYS A 197 3.83 -7.76 20.39
CA CYS A 197 5.04 -8.44 19.94
C CYS A 197 6.29 -7.62 20.29
N GLY A 198 7.30 -8.25 20.89
CA GLY A 198 8.61 -7.62 21.12
C GLY A 198 9.39 -7.45 19.81
N SER A 199 10.18 -6.38 19.71
CA SER A 199 10.89 -5.96 18.49
C SER A 199 11.76 -7.05 17.85
N PRO A 200 12.56 -7.86 18.58
CA PRO A 200 13.44 -8.86 17.95
C PRO A 200 12.70 -10.03 17.31
N ARG A 201 11.45 -10.27 17.72
CA ARG A 201 10.71 -11.45 17.27
C ARG A 201 10.43 -11.39 15.76
N GLY A 202 10.99 -12.34 15.03
CA GLY A 202 10.80 -12.48 13.59
C GLY A 202 11.78 -11.66 12.74
N ALA A 203 12.68 -10.87 13.34
CA ALA A 203 13.67 -10.07 12.63
C ALA A 203 14.60 -10.94 11.73
N LYS A 204 15.11 -12.05 12.25
CA LYS A 204 15.95 -12.99 11.46
C LYS A 204 15.25 -13.43 10.16
N ARG A 205 13.97 -13.75 10.23
CA ARG A 205 13.21 -14.18 9.06
C ARG A 205 12.88 -13.01 8.14
N LEU A 206 12.63 -11.81 8.69
CA LEU A 206 12.43 -10.61 7.87
C LEU A 206 13.68 -10.28 7.06
N VAL A 207 14.88 -10.34 7.67
CA VAL A 207 16.16 -10.16 6.96
C VAL A 207 16.28 -11.16 5.81
N ALA A 208 16.02 -12.44 6.08
CA ALA A 208 16.07 -13.47 5.05
C ALA A 208 15.06 -13.25 3.91
N ASP A 209 13.87 -12.70 4.22
CA ASP A 209 12.89 -12.34 3.21
C ASP A 209 13.36 -11.10 2.42
N ALA A 210 13.92 -10.08 3.09
CA ALA A 210 14.45 -8.86 2.47
C ALA A 210 15.60 -9.15 1.50
N LEU A 211 16.52 -10.05 1.87
CA LEU A 211 17.64 -10.45 1.02
C LEU A 211 17.24 -11.30 -0.20
N LYS A 212 15.99 -11.75 -0.29
CA LYS A 212 15.43 -12.50 -1.43
C LYS A 212 14.64 -11.63 -2.40
N THR A 213 14.25 -10.45 -1.94
CA THR A 213 13.53 -9.46 -2.74
C THR A 213 14.51 -8.66 -3.59
#